data_85ae89131e9f6ef660bcd3cb9fe044a4
#
_entry.id   85ae89131e9f6ef660bcd3cb9fe044a4
#
_cell.length_a   1.000
_cell.length_b   1.000
_cell.length_c   1.000
_cell.angle_alpha   90.00
_cell.angle_beta   90.00
_cell.angle_gamma   90.00
#
_symmetry.space_group_name_H-M   'P 1'
#
loop_
_entity.id
_entity.type
_entity.pdbx_description
1 polymer ?
#
loop_
_entity_poly.entity_id
_entity_poly.type
_entity_poly.pdbx_seq_one_letter_code
_entity_poly.pdbx_strand_id
1 'polypeptide(L)'
;VNAHVYYSLAEGRSGLAEQWLGRVFLNPPYGRQVIGDWIDKAFHEHKSGSADEIIICINNATDTKWFARLWDASLCFVQGRIPFWGAHGTVFVYLGENNEKFSEVFSEIGCVISRTDGDNRRIECKV
;
A
#
# COMPACT_ATOMS: atom_id res chain seq x y z
N VAL A 1 -9.76 2.55 -10.90
CA VAL A 1 -9.02 3.78 -10.57
C VAL A 1 -8.75 4.56 -11.84
N ASN A 2 -9.14 5.82 -11.85
CA ASN A 2 -8.80 6.73 -12.93
C ASN A 2 -7.37 7.24 -12.71
N ALA A 3 -6.49 6.98 -13.66
CA ALA A 3 -5.11 7.40 -13.58
C ALA A 3 -4.66 8.05 -14.88
N HIS A 4 -3.75 9.02 -14.77
CA HIS A 4 -3.17 9.68 -15.93
C HIS A 4 -2.15 8.79 -16.63
N VAL A 5 -1.48 7.91 -15.88
CA VAL A 5 -0.45 7.00 -16.39
C VAL A 5 -0.68 5.60 -15.84
N TYR A 6 -0.58 4.60 -16.70
CA TYR A 6 -0.66 3.19 -16.32
C TYR A 6 0.64 2.48 -16.68
N TYR A 7 1.04 1.55 -15.82
CA TYR A 7 2.10 0.61 -16.14
C TYR A 7 1.51 -0.80 -16.05
N SER A 8 1.42 -1.46 -17.18
CA SER A 8 0.91 -2.83 -17.26
C SER A 8 1.73 -3.66 -18.25
N LEU A 9 1.78 -4.96 -18.02
CA LEU A 9 2.46 -5.86 -18.95
C LEU A 9 1.78 -5.90 -20.31
N ALA A 10 0.47 -5.71 -20.34
CA ALA A 10 -0.31 -5.68 -21.58
C ALA A 10 0.12 -4.53 -22.52
N GLU A 11 0.63 -3.44 -21.94
CA GLU A 11 1.12 -2.28 -22.70
C GLU A 11 2.63 -2.32 -22.91
N GLY A 12 3.29 -3.41 -22.54
CA GLY A 12 4.73 -3.56 -22.67
C GLY A 12 5.55 -2.68 -21.73
N ARG A 13 4.92 -2.16 -20.67
CA ARG A 13 5.57 -1.29 -19.69
C ARG A 13 5.62 -1.97 -18.33
N SER A 14 6.82 -2.10 -17.78
CA SER A 14 6.99 -2.64 -16.43
C SER A 14 7.06 -1.52 -15.41
N GLY A 15 6.15 -1.55 -14.44
CA GLY A 15 6.17 -0.60 -13.33
C GLY A 15 7.44 -0.68 -12.48
N LEU A 16 8.14 -1.81 -12.48
CA LEU A 16 9.42 -1.95 -11.77
C LEU A 16 10.55 -1.16 -12.42
N ALA A 17 10.50 -0.97 -13.74
CA ALA A 17 11.53 -0.28 -14.50
C ALA A 17 11.29 1.23 -14.62
N GLU A 18 10.06 1.69 -14.38
CA GLU A 18 9.68 3.09 -14.56
C GLU A 18 9.81 3.87 -13.25
N GLN A 19 10.04 5.17 -13.37
CA GLN A 19 9.98 6.07 -12.23
C GLN A 19 8.51 6.36 -11.88
N TRP A 20 8.19 6.33 -10.59
CA TRP A 20 6.84 6.68 -10.12
C TRP A 20 6.79 8.13 -9.69
N LEU A 21 5.77 8.85 -10.14
CA LEU A 21 5.65 10.28 -9.91
C LEU A 21 4.31 10.62 -9.24
N GLY A 22 4.36 11.52 -8.28
CA GLY A 22 3.18 12.07 -7.63
C GLY A 22 2.44 11.08 -6.75
N ARG A 23 1.14 10.93 -6.98
CA ARG A 23 0.30 9.99 -6.22
C ARG A 23 0.19 8.68 -6.96
N VAL A 24 0.54 7.60 -6.28
CA VAL A 24 0.62 6.27 -6.87
C VAL A 24 -0.33 5.30 -6.18
N PHE A 25 -1.06 4.53 -6.98
CA PHE A 25 -1.82 3.37 -6.50
C PHE A 25 -1.16 2.11 -7.04
N LEU A 26 -0.82 1.19 -6.13
CA LEU A 26 -0.16 -0.06 -6.46
C LEU A 26 -1.04 -1.25 -6.07
N ASN A 27 -1.37 -2.07 -7.05
CA ASN A 27 -1.92 -3.40 -6.86
C ASN A 27 -0.92 -4.38 -7.46
N PRO A 28 0.04 -4.89 -6.66
CA PRO A 28 1.15 -5.65 -7.21
C PRO A 28 0.72 -7.07 -7.61
N PRO A 29 1.38 -7.64 -8.61
CA PRO A 29 1.19 -9.06 -8.91
C PRO A 29 1.79 -9.92 -7.81
N TYR A 30 1.18 -11.09 -7.58
CA TYR A 30 1.66 -12.07 -6.63
C TYR A 30 2.46 -13.15 -7.35
N GLY A 31 3.42 -13.71 -6.65
CA GLY A 31 4.29 -14.75 -7.15
C GLY A 31 5.53 -14.85 -6.27
N ARG A 32 6.35 -15.88 -6.48
CA ARG A 32 7.57 -16.07 -5.70
C ARG A 32 8.47 -14.84 -5.87
N GLN A 33 8.78 -14.17 -4.76
CA GLN A 33 9.67 -13.02 -4.67
C GLN A 33 9.22 -11.77 -5.42
N VAL A 34 8.21 -11.87 -6.29
CA VAL A 34 7.75 -10.74 -7.12
C VAL A 34 7.17 -9.62 -6.26
N ILE A 35 6.30 -9.98 -5.31
CA ILE A 35 5.66 -8.97 -4.46
C ILE A 35 6.67 -8.21 -3.59
N GLY A 36 7.72 -8.87 -3.12
CA GLY A 36 8.79 -8.22 -2.37
C GLY A 36 9.47 -7.12 -3.18
N ASP A 37 9.74 -7.39 -4.45
CA ASP A 37 10.37 -6.41 -5.35
C ASP A 37 9.48 -5.18 -5.55
N TRP A 38 8.17 -5.36 -5.68
CA TRP A 38 7.22 -4.26 -5.82
C TRP A 38 7.15 -3.42 -4.55
N ILE A 39 7.18 -4.04 -3.39
CA ILE A 39 7.19 -3.35 -2.11
C ILE A 39 8.48 -2.54 -1.95
N ASP A 40 9.64 -3.14 -2.25
CA ASP A 40 10.92 -2.45 -2.20
C ASP A 40 10.93 -1.26 -3.16
N LYS A 41 10.39 -1.42 -4.36
CA LYS A 41 10.22 -0.35 -5.32
C LYS A 41 9.39 0.80 -4.75
N ALA A 42 8.27 0.50 -4.10
CA ALA A 42 7.40 1.51 -3.50
C ALA A 42 8.13 2.33 -2.45
N PHE A 43 8.83 1.66 -1.53
CA PHE A 43 9.60 2.37 -0.51
C PHE A 43 10.72 3.20 -1.11
N HIS A 44 11.41 2.68 -2.12
CA HIS A 44 12.47 3.42 -2.80
C HIS A 44 11.95 4.69 -3.49
N GLU A 45 10.87 4.58 -4.25
CA GLU A 45 10.29 5.72 -4.97
C GLU A 45 9.74 6.79 -4.02
N HIS A 46 9.18 6.38 -2.90
CA HIS A 46 8.72 7.33 -1.89
C HIS A 46 9.90 8.00 -1.19
N LYS A 47 10.89 7.23 -0.77
CA LYS A 47 12.06 7.75 -0.06
C LYS A 47 12.89 8.71 -0.91
N SER A 48 13.00 8.44 -2.20
CA SER A 48 13.73 9.31 -3.15
C SER A 48 13.00 10.61 -3.45
N GLY A 49 11.72 10.72 -3.08
CA GLY A 49 10.91 11.92 -3.29
C GLY A 49 10.20 11.97 -4.63
N SER A 50 10.37 10.98 -5.50
CA SER A 50 9.68 10.95 -6.79
C SER A 50 8.19 10.67 -6.67
N ALA A 51 7.80 9.77 -5.77
CA ALA A 51 6.42 9.52 -5.44
C ALA A 51 6.05 10.23 -4.13
N ASP A 52 5.12 11.16 -4.18
CA ASP A 52 4.69 11.92 -3.00
C ASP A 52 3.90 11.06 -2.02
N GLU A 53 2.97 10.28 -2.55
CA GLU A 53 2.13 9.38 -1.78
C GLU A 53 1.93 8.08 -2.53
N ILE A 54 1.95 6.97 -1.80
CA ILE A 54 1.69 5.65 -2.39
C ILE A 54 0.66 4.92 -1.54
N ILE A 55 -0.38 4.38 -2.18
CA ILE A 55 -1.30 3.44 -1.57
C ILE A 55 -1.10 2.09 -2.22
N ILE A 56 -0.83 1.08 -1.41
CA ILE A 56 -0.65 -0.30 -1.86
C ILE A 56 -1.84 -1.13 -1.39
N CYS A 57 -2.44 -1.89 -2.29
CA CYS A 57 -3.54 -2.80 -1.98
C CYS A 57 -3.03 -4.24 -2.10
N ILE A 58 -2.98 -4.96 -0.99
CA ILE A 58 -2.38 -6.30 -0.91
C ILE A 58 -3.16 -7.22 0.02
N ASN A 59 -2.81 -8.52 -0.02
CA ASN A 59 -3.33 -9.52 0.91
C ASN A 59 -2.73 -9.30 2.31
N ASN A 60 -3.51 -9.64 3.34
CA ASN A 60 -3.10 -9.49 4.74
C ASN A 60 -2.15 -10.59 5.23
N ALA A 61 -1.18 -10.97 4.43
CA ALA A 61 -0.23 -12.05 4.73
C ALA A 61 0.87 -11.59 5.70
N THR A 62 0.46 -11.31 6.95
CA THR A 62 1.32 -10.72 7.98
C THR A 62 2.45 -11.62 8.46
N ASP A 63 2.37 -12.91 8.18
CA ASP A 63 3.39 -13.91 8.54
C ASP A 63 4.53 -14.03 7.51
N THR A 64 4.42 -13.35 6.38
CA THR A 64 5.43 -13.43 5.32
C THR A 64 6.59 -12.46 5.55
N LYS A 65 7.75 -12.81 4.99
CA LYS A 65 8.93 -11.95 5.09
C LYS A 65 8.74 -10.63 4.35
N TRP A 66 8.05 -10.66 3.21
CA TRP A 66 7.83 -9.46 2.43
C TRP A 66 6.89 -8.47 3.14
N PHE A 67 6.01 -8.95 4.02
CA PHE A 67 5.13 -8.09 4.80
C PHE A 67 5.86 -7.32 5.91
N ALA A 68 6.95 -7.86 6.41
CA ALA A 68 7.65 -7.31 7.58
C ALA A 68 8.00 -5.82 7.44
N ARG A 69 8.40 -5.40 6.25
CA ARG A 69 8.73 -4.00 5.98
C ARG A 69 7.53 -3.06 6.07
N LEU A 70 6.34 -3.58 5.81
CA LEU A 70 5.12 -2.78 5.77
C LEU A 70 4.71 -2.24 7.14
N TRP A 71 5.21 -2.84 8.22
CA TRP A 71 4.96 -2.34 9.57
C TRP A 71 5.55 -0.94 9.81
N ASP A 72 6.46 -0.50 8.95
CA ASP A 72 7.00 0.87 9.01
C ASP A 72 6.06 1.92 8.40
N ALA A 73 5.02 1.50 7.72
CA ALA A 73 4.04 2.36 7.07
C ALA A 73 2.75 2.46 7.91
N SER A 74 1.80 3.27 7.44
CA SER A 74 0.43 3.24 7.96
C SER A 74 -0.36 2.15 7.26
N LEU A 75 -1.15 1.38 8.02
CA LEU A 75 -1.85 0.20 7.53
C LEU A 75 -3.34 0.28 7.85
N CYS A 76 -4.17 -0.17 6.92
CA CYS A 76 -5.60 -0.39 7.16
C CYS A 76 -5.93 -1.86 6.91
N PHE A 77 -6.36 -2.56 7.95
CA PHE A 77 -6.86 -3.93 7.87
C PHE A 77 -8.36 -3.86 7.60
N VAL A 78 -8.74 -4.17 6.36
CA VAL A 78 -10.13 -4.01 5.90
C VAL A 78 -11.07 -4.98 6.61
N GLN A 79 -12.21 -4.48 7.07
CA GLN A 79 -13.27 -5.29 7.65
C GLN A 79 -13.99 -6.07 6.55
N GLY A 80 -14.08 -7.39 6.70
CA GLY A 80 -14.72 -8.25 5.71
C GLY A 80 -13.89 -8.49 4.47
N ARG A 81 -14.53 -8.99 3.43
CA ARG A 81 -13.88 -9.34 2.16
C ARG A 81 -14.29 -8.36 1.06
N ILE A 82 -13.32 -7.94 0.27
CA ILE A 82 -13.59 -7.22 -0.96
C ILE A 82 -14.01 -8.26 -2.01
N PRO A 83 -15.21 -8.19 -2.59
CA PRO A 83 -15.76 -9.29 -3.41
C PRO A 83 -14.88 -9.77 -4.56
N PHE A 84 -14.17 -8.86 -5.22
CA PHE A 84 -13.30 -9.22 -6.35
C PHE A 84 -11.92 -9.76 -5.94
N TRP A 85 -11.60 -9.81 -4.63
CA TRP A 85 -10.33 -10.34 -4.14
C TRP A 85 -10.39 -11.82 -3.75
N GLY A 86 -11.58 -12.41 -3.78
CA GLY A 86 -11.76 -13.81 -3.44
C GLY A 86 -11.62 -14.11 -1.95
N ALA A 87 -10.84 -15.13 -1.61
CA ALA A 87 -10.77 -15.67 -0.26
C ALA A 87 -9.83 -14.90 0.69
N HIS A 88 -9.05 -13.94 0.20
CA HIS A 88 -8.03 -13.26 1.00
C HIS A 88 -8.56 -11.98 1.64
N GLY A 89 -8.13 -11.72 2.87
CA GLY A 89 -8.32 -10.43 3.51
C GLY A 89 -7.40 -9.39 2.88
N THR A 90 -7.79 -8.13 2.98
CA THR A 90 -7.10 -7.02 2.32
C THR A 90 -6.49 -6.06 3.32
N VAL A 91 -5.28 -5.58 3.00
CA VAL A 91 -4.62 -4.49 3.70
C VAL A 91 -4.32 -3.38 2.71
N PHE A 92 -4.67 -2.15 3.07
CA PHE A 92 -4.15 -0.97 2.38
C PHE A 92 -2.96 -0.43 3.14
N VAL A 93 -1.89 -0.12 2.43
CA VAL A 93 -0.65 0.43 2.97
C VAL A 93 -0.49 1.84 2.46
N TYR A 94 -0.17 2.76 3.35
CA TYR A 94 0.04 4.16 2.98
C TYR A 94 1.47 4.59 3.27
N LEU A 95 2.12 5.12 2.25
CA LEU A 95 3.40 5.81 2.34
C LEU A 95 3.20 7.27 1.96
N GLY A 96 3.45 8.17 2.89
CA GLY A 96 3.28 9.60 2.64
C GLY A 96 3.26 10.39 3.94
N GLU A 97 2.99 11.68 3.83
CA GLU A 97 2.95 12.59 4.98
C GLU A 97 1.55 12.80 5.56
N ASN A 98 0.51 12.37 4.83
CA ASN A 98 -0.89 12.58 5.23
C ASN A 98 -1.46 11.40 6.02
N ASN A 99 -0.74 10.95 7.05
CA ASN A 99 -1.12 9.78 7.83
C ASN A 99 -2.45 9.98 8.58
N GLU A 100 -2.73 11.17 9.07
CA GLU A 100 -4.01 11.48 9.70
C GLU A 100 -5.17 11.37 8.71
N LYS A 101 -5.00 11.90 7.51
CA LYS A 101 -6.04 11.83 6.47
C LYS A 101 -6.28 10.39 6.04
N PHE A 102 -5.22 9.61 5.91
CA PHE A 102 -5.34 8.19 5.64
C PHE A 102 -6.16 7.49 6.73
N SER A 103 -5.85 7.75 8.01
CA SER A 103 -6.59 7.17 9.14
C SER A 103 -8.05 7.59 9.13
N GLU A 104 -8.34 8.87 8.91
CA GLU A 104 -9.70 9.40 8.85
C GLU A 104 -10.53 8.70 7.78
N VAL A 105 -10.00 8.56 6.57
CA VAL A 105 -10.72 7.99 5.44
C VAL A 105 -10.84 6.47 5.57
N PHE A 106 -9.73 5.77 5.84
CA PHE A 106 -9.70 4.32 5.81
C PHE A 106 -10.26 3.65 7.07
N SER A 107 -10.38 4.38 8.19
CA SER A 107 -11.05 3.85 9.38
C SER A 107 -12.55 3.58 9.17
N GLU A 108 -13.13 4.13 8.11
CA GLU A 108 -14.51 3.82 7.71
C GLU A 108 -14.67 2.41 7.14
N ILE A 109 -13.59 1.80 6.64
CA ILE A 109 -13.64 0.48 6.02
C ILE A 109 -12.84 -0.58 6.77
N GLY A 110 -12.10 -0.21 7.80
CA GLY A 110 -11.28 -1.15 8.54
C GLY A 110 -10.63 -0.53 9.77
N CYS A 111 -9.71 -1.28 10.36
CA CYS A 111 -8.91 -0.79 11.48
C CYS A 111 -7.58 -0.27 10.97
N VAL A 112 -7.26 0.96 11.32
CA VAL A 112 -6.05 1.64 10.87
C VAL A 112 -5.02 1.69 11.99
N ILE A 113 -3.79 1.29 11.67
CA ILE A 113 -2.61 1.56 12.50
C ILE A 113 -1.81 2.61 11.75
N SER A 114 -1.88 3.86 12.22
CA SER A 114 -1.23 4.95 11.52
C SER A 114 0.05 5.39 12.22
N ARG A 115 0.99 5.87 11.43
CA ARG A 115 2.17 6.55 11.95
C ARG A 115 1.76 7.92 12.47
N THR A 116 2.35 8.28 13.61
CA THR A 116 2.30 9.63 14.13
C THR A 116 3.74 10.17 14.16
N ASP A 117 3.95 11.32 14.77
CA ASP A 117 5.29 11.87 14.91
C ASP A 117 6.20 10.94 15.73
N GLY A 118 7.39 10.69 15.24
CA GLY A 118 8.36 9.79 15.86
C GLY A 118 8.00 8.31 15.70
N ASP A 119 8.24 7.52 16.73
CA ASP A 119 7.98 6.07 16.73
C ASP A 119 6.58 5.70 17.22
N ASN A 120 5.74 6.69 17.47
CA ASN A 120 4.39 6.46 17.96
C ASN A 120 3.47 5.93 16.87
N ARG A 121 2.50 5.13 17.31
CA ARG A 121 1.45 4.58 16.45
C ARG A 121 0.09 4.90 17.08
N ARG A 122 -0.89 5.09 16.21
CA ARG A 122 -2.28 5.31 16.61
C ARG A 122 -3.15 4.24 15.96
N ILE A 123 -4.06 3.65 16.74
CA ILE A 123 -5.02 2.66 16.24
C ILE A 123 -6.40 3.30 16.23
N GLU A 124 -7.09 3.21 15.10
CA GLU A 124 -8.43 3.74 14.94
C GLU A 124 -9.31 2.76 14.17
N CYS A 125 -10.42 2.33 14.78
CA CYS A 125 -11.40 1.42 14.19
C CYS A 125 -12.79 2.03 14.36
N LYS A 126 -13.47 2.34 13.23
CA LYS A 126 -14.85 2.85 13.24
C LYS A 126 -15.86 1.80 12.78
N VAL A 127 -15.38 0.65 12.41
CA VAL A 127 -16.22 -0.48 11.94
C VAL A 127 -16.58 -1.44 13.07
#